data_90eccbb333643fc6e57084ec26c2b01f
#
_entry.id   90eccbb333643fc6e57084ec26c2b01f
#
_cell.length_a   1.000
_cell.length_b   1.000
_cell.length_c   1.000
_cell.angle_alpha   90.00
_cell.angle_beta   90.00
_cell.angle_gamma   90.00
#
_symmetry.space_group_name_H-M   'P 1'
#
loop_
_entity.id
_entity.type
_entity.pdbx_description
1 polymer ?
#
loop_
_entity_poly.entity_id
_entity_poly.type
_entity_poly.pdbx_seq_one_letter_code
_entity_poly.pdbx_strand_id
1 'polypeptide(L)'
;MTAPAQPRADGPGVRAAGRRSATARGSRTPIAGTVRFAVLGDSLSEGVGDPLPGGGWRGWGALLAEGISIDRVDVVNTARSGARTSDVAGRQLALALAHRPHLASVMVGGNDTLRGNFAIEQTTAELHAVMGALRAGGADVLTACLPDPGTVLGLPWPLARPLARRMRALNDAVHVLSAHHGALHLHAAARPWATTPGTLSADRLHPSETGHRLLARDFHTLLAAEGLATGPAPRLDPDGPPPGRGASAWWMATRGTRWVADRCRDLLPDLLRLAAEEYRHEARGTAPLLDLAAREATVRALHALGLGSPQDPERPTVRPTATPERTDPAAPPKGERPPRAPEFTAADGSGAYSSRSGRTSTKRTGVPGGDWAAAASAASGTTPITG
;
A
#
# COMPACT_ATOMS: atom_id res chain seq x y z
N MET A 1 -14.44 -2.55 -85.58
CA MET A 1 -15.52 -2.46 -84.57
C MET A 1 -14.90 -2.77 -83.22
N THR A 2 -14.58 -1.74 -82.52
CA THR A 2 -13.85 -1.71 -81.28
C THR A 2 -14.84 -1.61 -80.08
N ALA A 3 -14.80 -2.57 -79.16
CA ALA A 3 -15.63 -2.56 -77.96
C ALA A 3 -15.04 -1.61 -76.90
N PRO A 4 -15.86 -0.87 -76.13
CA PRO A 4 -15.34 0.06 -75.11
C PRO A 4 -15.00 -0.62 -73.81
N ALA A 5 -13.91 -0.12 -73.17
CA ALA A 5 -13.41 -0.53 -71.87
C ALA A 5 -14.36 -0.04 -70.73
N GLN A 6 -14.61 -0.91 -69.74
CA GLN A 6 -15.29 -0.58 -68.51
C GLN A 6 -14.29 0.05 -67.46
N PRO A 7 -14.70 1.04 -66.68
CA PRO A 7 -13.89 1.59 -65.61
C PRO A 7 -13.91 0.73 -64.38
N ARG A 8 -12.73 0.49 -63.77
CA ARG A 8 -12.52 -0.14 -62.46
C ARG A 8 -12.97 0.84 -61.35
N ALA A 9 -13.80 0.40 -60.45
CA ALA A 9 -14.17 1.09 -59.24
C ALA A 9 -13.07 0.90 -58.19
N ASP A 10 -12.40 1.99 -57.84
CA ASP A 10 -11.50 2.04 -56.67
C ASP A 10 -12.35 2.15 -55.39
N GLY A 11 -12.37 1.10 -54.57
CA GLY A 11 -12.92 1.12 -53.23
C GLY A 11 -12.01 1.87 -52.25
N PRO A 12 -12.56 2.59 -51.24
CA PRO A 12 -11.75 3.31 -50.30
C PRO A 12 -10.98 2.32 -49.38
N GLY A 13 -9.66 2.42 -49.42
CA GLY A 13 -8.73 1.68 -48.59
C GLY A 13 -8.99 1.97 -47.11
N VAL A 14 -9.38 0.94 -46.37
CA VAL A 14 -9.40 0.93 -44.89
C VAL A 14 -7.95 1.11 -44.41
N ARG A 15 -7.63 2.33 -43.98
CA ARG A 15 -6.37 2.60 -43.29
C ARG A 15 -6.37 1.80 -41.99
N ALA A 16 -5.53 0.78 -41.92
CA ALA A 16 -5.21 0.09 -40.69
C ALA A 16 -4.77 1.11 -39.63
N ALA A 17 -5.56 1.23 -38.56
CA ALA A 17 -5.17 1.99 -37.39
C ALA A 17 -3.85 1.45 -36.87
N GLY A 18 -2.77 2.21 -37.05
CA GLY A 18 -1.45 1.84 -36.61
C GLY A 18 -1.48 1.50 -35.12
N ARG A 19 -1.03 0.30 -34.79
CA ARG A 19 -0.58 -0.07 -33.44
C ARG A 19 0.42 1.01 -33.04
N ARG A 20 0.01 1.89 -32.10
CA ARG A 20 0.97 2.74 -31.41
C ARG A 20 1.84 1.79 -30.62
N SER A 21 3.03 1.50 -31.11
CA SER A 21 4.13 0.91 -30.36
C SER A 21 4.21 1.61 -29.00
N ALA A 22 4.37 0.83 -27.94
CA ALA A 22 4.81 1.33 -26.65
C ALA A 22 6.09 2.12 -26.91
N THR A 23 5.96 3.43 -27.02
CA THR A 23 7.10 4.34 -27.16
C THR A 23 7.97 4.08 -25.95
N ALA A 24 9.23 3.73 -26.19
CA ALA A 24 10.30 3.71 -25.21
C ALA A 24 10.12 4.96 -24.33
N ARG A 25 9.91 4.76 -23.02
CA ARG A 25 9.86 5.86 -22.06
C ARG A 25 11.22 6.53 -22.14
N GLY A 26 11.27 7.71 -22.74
CA GLY A 26 12.48 8.52 -22.74
C GLY A 26 12.91 8.74 -21.31
N SER A 27 14.18 8.58 -21.03
CA SER A 27 14.78 8.92 -19.74
C SER A 27 14.31 10.32 -19.34
N ARG A 28 13.72 10.43 -18.14
CA ARG A 28 13.31 11.73 -17.61
C ARG A 28 14.56 12.55 -17.33
N THR A 29 14.49 13.87 -17.58
CA THR A 29 15.63 14.74 -17.34
C THR A 29 15.79 14.96 -15.82
N PRO A 30 16.99 14.77 -15.26
CA PRO A 30 17.25 15.10 -13.86
C PRO A 30 16.91 16.56 -13.58
N ILE A 31 16.33 16.83 -12.42
CA ILE A 31 15.96 18.19 -12.01
C ILE A 31 17.24 18.89 -11.54
N ALA A 32 17.63 19.97 -12.22
CA ALA A 32 18.77 20.77 -11.81
C ALA A 32 18.40 21.74 -10.68
N GLY A 33 19.30 21.92 -9.72
CA GLY A 33 19.13 22.81 -8.58
C GLY A 33 18.18 22.29 -7.51
N THR A 34 17.48 23.17 -6.79
CA THR A 34 16.59 22.77 -5.68
C THR A 34 15.39 21.99 -6.19
N VAL A 35 15.26 20.73 -5.79
CA VAL A 35 14.10 19.89 -6.08
C VAL A 35 12.99 20.22 -5.08
N ARG A 36 11.80 20.56 -5.56
CA ARG A 36 10.61 20.75 -4.72
C ARG A 36 9.79 19.47 -4.71
N PHE A 37 9.60 18.91 -3.50
CA PHE A 37 8.87 17.68 -3.29
C PHE A 37 7.65 17.92 -2.41
N ALA A 38 6.44 17.57 -2.89
CA ALA A 38 5.21 17.64 -2.15
C ALA A 38 4.73 16.24 -1.74
N VAL A 39 4.38 16.06 -0.47
CA VAL A 39 3.85 14.81 0.07
C VAL A 39 2.38 15.04 0.43
N LEU A 40 1.49 14.32 -0.26
CA LEU A 40 0.04 14.35 -0.03
C LEU A 40 -0.43 12.97 0.43
N GLY A 41 -1.42 12.94 1.32
CA GLY A 41 -2.01 11.69 1.76
C GLY A 41 -2.53 11.72 3.18
N ASP A 42 -2.53 10.56 3.80
CA ASP A 42 -3.03 10.33 5.15
C ASP A 42 -1.89 10.10 6.16
N SER A 43 -2.17 9.35 7.23
CA SER A 43 -1.22 9.05 8.31
C SER A 43 0.07 8.37 7.83
N LEU A 44 -0.01 7.52 6.79
CA LEU A 44 1.17 6.89 6.19
C LEU A 44 2.12 7.93 5.59
N SER A 45 1.56 8.92 4.89
CA SER A 45 2.30 10.02 4.26
C SER A 45 2.71 11.10 5.27
N GLU A 46 1.94 11.30 6.34
CA GLU A 46 2.32 12.17 7.46
C GLU A 46 3.55 11.63 8.21
N GLY A 47 3.76 10.30 8.18
CA GLY A 47 4.91 9.63 8.78
C GLY A 47 4.62 8.99 10.13
N VAL A 48 3.33 8.76 10.45
CA VAL A 48 2.92 8.12 11.71
C VAL A 48 3.63 6.79 11.89
N GLY A 49 4.25 6.62 13.08
CA GLY A 49 5.03 5.44 13.44
C GLY A 49 6.55 5.68 13.44
N ASP A 50 7.02 6.83 12.94
CA ASP A 50 8.43 7.27 12.97
C ASP A 50 8.55 8.62 13.72
N PRO A 51 8.51 8.60 15.09
CA PRO A 51 8.44 9.80 15.89
C PRO A 51 9.77 10.56 15.93
N LEU A 52 9.70 11.89 15.86
CA LEU A 52 10.83 12.78 16.10
C LEU A 52 11.02 13.07 17.58
N PRO A 53 12.26 13.27 18.08
CA PRO A 53 12.53 13.61 19.47
C PRO A 53 11.83 14.91 19.94
N GLY A 54 11.65 15.87 19.04
CA GLY A 54 11.00 17.15 19.29
C GLY A 54 9.46 17.13 19.14
N GLY A 55 8.88 15.97 18.90
CA GLY A 55 7.46 15.79 18.57
C GLY A 55 7.20 15.81 17.05
N GLY A 56 6.03 15.29 16.64
CA GLY A 56 5.70 15.07 15.23
C GLY A 56 6.32 13.79 14.66
N TRP A 57 6.31 13.69 13.32
CA TRP A 57 6.69 12.51 12.58
C TRP A 57 7.68 12.85 11.49
N ARG A 58 8.69 11.99 11.26
CA ARG A 58 9.61 12.08 10.12
C ARG A 58 9.01 11.42 8.88
N GLY A 59 8.86 10.12 8.94
CA GLY A 59 8.25 9.29 7.91
C GLY A 59 9.06 9.14 6.62
N TRP A 60 8.54 8.30 5.73
CA TRP A 60 9.21 7.92 4.49
C TRP A 60 9.44 9.10 3.52
N GLY A 61 8.55 10.13 3.52
CA GLY A 61 8.69 11.28 2.64
C GLY A 61 9.94 12.11 2.94
N ALA A 62 10.22 12.37 4.21
CA ALA A 62 11.43 13.05 4.63
C ALA A 62 12.69 12.19 4.38
N LEU A 63 12.63 10.90 4.69
CA LEU A 63 13.71 9.96 4.42
C LEU A 63 14.03 9.83 2.92
N LEU A 64 13.00 9.83 2.06
CA LEU A 64 13.18 9.82 0.61
C LEU A 64 13.85 11.11 0.13
N ALA A 65 13.44 12.24 0.68
CA ALA A 65 13.96 13.55 0.28
C ALA A 65 15.48 13.65 0.44
N GLU A 66 16.07 12.99 1.45
CA GLU A 66 17.51 12.92 1.66
C GLU A 66 18.27 12.26 0.48
N GLY A 67 17.57 11.43 -0.31
CA GLY A 67 18.14 10.68 -1.43
C GLY A 67 17.70 11.16 -2.82
N ILE A 68 16.76 12.08 -2.94
CA ILE A 68 16.27 12.53 -4.25
C ILE A 68 17.37 13.28 -5.01
N SER A 69 18.10 14.17 -4.33
CA SER A 69 19.14 14.99 -4.96
C SER A 69 20.37 15.10 -4.07
N ILE A 70 21.53 15.22 -4.70
CA ILE A 70 22.77 15.62 -4.02
C ILE A 70 22.76 17.12 -3.65
N ASP A 71 21.89 17.89 -4.32
CA ASP A 71 21.62 19.28 -4.01
C ASP A 71 20.50 19.39 -2.96
N ARG A 72 19.98 20.59 -2.80
CA ARG A 72 18.89 20.85 -1.85
C ARG A 72 17.56 20.27 -2.33
N VAL A 73 16.85 19.59 -1.42
CA VAL A 73 15.43 19.22 -1.60
C VAL A 73 14.59 20.08 -0.64
N ASP A 74 13.59 20.77 -1.20
CA ASP A 74 12.60 21.55 -0.46
C ASP A 74 11.31 20.75 -0.37
N VAL A 75 10.92 20.37 0.85
CA VAL A 75 9.81 19.43 1.10
C VAL A 75 8.64 20.13 1.74
N VAL A 76 7.47 19.96 1.17
CA VAL A 76 6.20 20.29 1.85
C VAL A 76 5.41 19.00 2.09
N ASN A 77 5.15 18.67 3.35
CA ASN A 77 4.27 17.58 3.71
C ASN A 77 2.89 18.13 4.12
N THR A 78 1.89 17.93 3.25
CA THR A 78 0.51 18.38 3.49
C THR A 78 -0.39 17.26 4.03
N ALA A 79 0.14 16.04 4.15
CA ALA A 79 -0.58 14.88 4.63
C ALA A 79 -1.09 15.06 6.06
N ARG A 80 -2.23 14.42 6.38
CA ARG A 80 -2.86 14.47 7.71
C ARG A 80 -3.47 13.12 8.06
N SER A 81 -3.25 12.70 9.30
CA SER A 81 -3.85 11.47 9.84
C SER A 81 -5.36 11.48 9.69
N GLY A 82 -5.90 10.39 9.18
CA GLY A 82 -7.33 10.21 8.95
C GLY A 82 -7.87 10.87 7.69
N ALA A 83 -7.03 11.56 6.89
CA ALA A 83 -7.45 12.19 5.65
C ALA A 83 -8.02 11.18 4.65
N ARG A 84 -9.02 11.59 3.91
CA ARG A 84 -9.65 10.86 2.80
C ARG A 84 -9.28 11.49 1.46
N THR A 85 -9.66 10.85 0.39
CA THR A 85 -9.40 11.37 -0.97
C THR A 85 -9.98 12.77 -1.17
N SER A 86 -11.15 13.07 -0.59
CA SER A 86 -11.75 14.40 -0.61
C SER A 86 -10.90 15.48 0.10
N ASP A 87 -10.23 15.14 1.21
CA ASP A 87 -9.35 16.07 1.92
C ASP A 87 -8.09 16.38 1.09
N VAL A 88 -7.59 15.34 0.39
CA VAL A 88 -6.44 15.49 -0.52
C VAL A 88 -6.83 16.31 -1.74
N ALA A 89 -7.98 16.04 -2.36
CA ALA A 89 -8.48 16.79 -3.51
C ALA A 89 -8.77 18.27 -3.21
N GLY A 90 -9.10 18.57 -1.96
CA GLY A 90 -9.33 19.93 -1.48
C GLY A 90 -8.05 20.64 -1.02
N ARG A 91 -7.91 20.72 0.31
CA ARG A 91 -6.87 21.54 0.96
C ARG A 91 -5.44 21.10 0.65
N GLN A 92 -5.17 19.78 0.64
CA GLN A 92 -3.79 19.32 0.47
C GLN A 92 -3.28 19.60 -0.94
N LEU A 93 -4.11 19.39 -1.96
CA LEU A 93 -3.77 19.68 -3.34
C LEU A 93 -3.47 21.18 -3.55
N ALA A 94 -4.30 22.06 -2.99
CA ALA A 94 -4.10 23.50 -3.10
C ALA A 94 -2.74 23.94 -2.51
N LEU A 95 -2.37 23.42 -1.34
CA LEU A 95 -1.08 23.69 -0.71
C LEU A 95 0.09 23.11 -1.52
N ALA A 96 -0.05 21.90 -2.04
CA ALA A 96 0.96 21.27 -2.87
C ALA A 96 1.20 22.04 -4.17
N LEU A 97 0.14 22.47 -4.87
CA LEU A 97 0.26 23.28 -6.10
C LEU A 97 0.88 24.65 -5.86
N ALA A 98 0.59 25.29 -4.70
CA ALA A 98 1.24 26.53 -4.30
C ALA A 98 2.77 26.40 -4.16
N HIS A 99 3.23 25.22 -3.73
CA HIS A 99 4.66 24.86 -3.67
C HIS A 99 5.30 24.63 -5.04
N ARG A 100 4.50 24.50 -6.11
CA ARG A 100 4.97 24.21 -7.48
C ARG A 100 5.95 23.04 -7.52
N PRO A 101 5.53 21.84 -7.10
CA PRO A 101 6.44 20.71 -6.95
C PRO A 101 6.97 20.21 -8.29
N HIS A 102 8.22 19.76 -8.29
CA HIS A 102 8.78 18.96 -9.39
C HIS A 102 8.42 17.47 -9.22
N LEU A 103 8.26 17.04 -7.96
CA LEU A 103 7.86 15.69 -7.59
C LEU A 103 6.75 15.78 -6.55
N ALA A 104 5.70 14.98 -6.69
CA ALA A 104 4.62 14.89 -5.72
C ALA A 104 4.24 13.44 -5.45
N SER A 105 3.93 13.10 -4.22
CA SER A 105 3.37 11.79 -3.89
C SER A 105 1.91 11.89 -3.52
N VAL A 106 1.11 10.90 -3.96
CA VAL A 106 -0.32 10.78 -3.64
C VAL A 106 -0.56 9.37 -3.11
N MET A 107 -0.69 9.23 -1.79
CA MET A 107 -1.01 7.96 -1.14
C MET A 107 -2.13 8.17 -0.13
N VAL A 108 -3.34 7.83 -0.52
CA VAL A 108 -4.58 8.04 0.24
C VAL A 108 -5.66 7.06 -0.24
N GLY A 109 -6.73 6.93 0.54
CA GLY A 109 -7.89 6.11 0.22
C GLY A 109 -8.08 4.95 1.20
N GLY A 110 -7.05 4.62 1.98
CA GLY A 110 -7.17 3.63 3.06
C GLY A 110 -8.29 4.00 4.04
N ASN A 111 -8.34 5.25 4.48
CA ASN A 111 -9.41 5.72 5.36
C ASN A 111 -10.79 5.72 4.71
N ASP A 112 -10.88 5.96 3.41
CA ASP A 112 -12.14 5.89 2.65
C ASP A 112 -12.72 4.47 2.72
N THR A 113 -11.89 3.44 2.55
CA THR A 113 -12.33 2.04 2.57
C THR A 113 -12.92 1.60 3.92
N LEU A 114 -12.58 2.29 5.01
CA LEU A 114 -13.06 2.00 6.35
C LEU A 114 -14.43 2.64 6.67
N ARG A 115 -14.91 3.56 5.85
CA ARG A 115 -16.17 4.29 6.07
C ARG A 115 -17.37 3.56 5.47
N GLY A 116 -18.53 3.72 6.12
CA GLY A 116 -19.78 3.13 5.64
C GLY A 116 -20.25 3.69 4.29
N ASN A 117 -19.89 4.93 4.02
CA ASN A 117 -20.21 5.64 2.77
C ASN A 117 -19.12 5.54 1.70
N PHE A 118 -18.24 4.54 1.76
CA PHE A 118 -17.24 4.33 0.72
C PHE A 118 -17.86 4.17 -0.66
N ALA A 119 -17.50 5.03 -1.60
CA ALA A 119 -17.92 5.01 -2.98
C ALA A 119 -16.69 5.04 -3.89
N ILE A 120 -16.43 3.94 -4.59
CA ILE A 120 -15.25 3.81 -5.45
C ILE A 120 -15.29 4.82 -6.61
N GLU A 121 -16.48 5.16 -7.10
CA GLU A 121 -16.68 6.14 -8.16
C GLU A 121 -16.17 7.52 -7.75
N GLN A 122 -16.56 7.99 -6.57
CA GLN A 122 -16.10 9.27 -6.02
C GLN A 122 -14.59 9.26 -5.75
N THR A 123 -14.10 8.21 -5.06
CA THR A 123 -12.68 8.04 -4.75
C THR A 123 -11.81 8.06 -6.01
N THR A 124 -12.24 7.35 -7.06
CA THR A 124 -11.54 7.30 -8.34
C THR A 124 -11.52 8.66 -9.03
N ALA A 125 -12.64 9.37 -9.04
CA ALA A 125 -12.75 10.70 -9.63
C ALA A 125 -11.86 11.74 -8.91
N GLU A 126 -11.85 11.73 -7.57
CA GLU A 126 -11.01 12.61 -6.76
C GLU A 126 -9.52 12.33 -6.99
N LEU A 127 -9.10 11.06 -6.99
CA LEU A 127 -7.72 10.68 -7.29
C LEU A 127 -7.30 11.09 -8.72
N HIS A 128 -8.18 10.87 -9.71
CA HIS A 128 -7.94 11.30 -11.08
C HIS A 128 -7.71 12.81 -11.17
N ALA A 129 -8.56 13.60 -10.52
CA ALA A 129 -8.46 15.06 -10.49
C ALA A 129 -7.15 15.53 -9.82
N VAL A 130 -6.77 14.93 -8.67
CA VAL A 130 -5.54 15.24 -7.95
C VAL A 130 -4.30 14.96 -8.80
N MET A 131 -4.22 13.75 -9.35
CA MET A 131 -3.07 13.35 -10.18
C MET A 131 -2.98 14.19 -11.46
N GLY A 132 -4.13 14.47 -12.10
CA GLY A 132 -4.22 15.31 -13.27
C GLY A 132 -3.73 16.74 -13.02
N ALA A 133 -4.17 17.36 -11.91
CA ALA A 133 -3.74 18.70 -11.52
C ALA A 133 -2.24 18.80 -11.22
N LEU A 134 -1.68 17.82 -10.51
CA LEU A 134 -0.24 17.76 -10.22
C LEU A 134 0.58 17.60 -11.53
N ARG A 135 0.13 16.70 -12.42
CA ARG A 135 0.78 16.51 -13.74
C ARG A 135 0.69 17.75 -14.61
N ALA A 136 -0.47 18.42 -14.64
CA ALA A 136 -0.66 19.69 -15.35
C ALA A 136 0.24 20.80 -14.80
N GLY A 137 0.52 20.77 -13.48
CA GLY A 137 1.48 21.64 -12.80
C GLY A 137 2.96 21.30 -13.08
N GLY A 138 3.23 20.26 -13.87
CA GLY A 138 4.58 19.83 -14.26
C GLY A 138 5.24 18.86 -13.27
N ALA A 139 4.54 18.39 -12.23
CA ALA A 139 5.10 17.45 -11.27
C ALA A 139 5.14 16.02 -11.80
N ASP A 140 6.22 15.29 -11.56
CA ASP A 140 6.19 13.84 -11.60
C ASP A 140 5.45 13.31 -10.36
N VAL A 141 4.53 12.35 -10.57
CA VAL A 141 3.68 11.85 -9.49
C VAL A 141 4.13 10.46 -9.05
N LEU A 142 4.28 10.28 -7.74
CA LEU A 142 4.50 8.99 -7.08
C LEU A 142 3.18 8.47 -6.51
N THR A 143 2.91 7.20 -6.72
CA THR A 143 1.76 6.50 -6.14
C THR A 143 2.18 5.16 -5.59
N ALA A 144 1.36 4.57 -4.73
CA ALA A 144 1.54 3.17 -4.32
C ALA A 144 0.18 2.50 -4.13
N CYS A 145 0.12 1.19 -4.40
CA CYS A 145 -0.98 0.38 -3.89
C CYS A 145 -0.80 0.11 -2.39
N LEU A 146 -1.91 0.06 -1.65
CA LEU A 146 -1.92 -0.10 -0.21
C LEU A 146 -2.13 -1.57 0.18
N PRO A 147 -1.48 -2.06 1.26
CA PRO A 147 -1.72 -3.40 1.75
C PRO A 147 -3.15 -3.55 2.30
N ASP A 148 -3.66 -4.79 2.29
CA ASP A 148 -4.97 -5.12 2.84
C ASP A 148 -4.98 -4.95 4.37
N PRO A 149 -5.79 -4.03 4.93
CA PRO A 149 -5.84 -3.78 6.36
C PRO A 149 -6.38 -4.98 7.14
N GLY A 150 -7.20 -5.82 6.53
CA GLY A 150 -7.71 -7.05 7.15
C GLY A 150 -6.58 -8.03 7.45
N THR A 151 -5.66 -8.20 6.50
CA THR A 151 -4.47 -9.04 6.64
C THR A 151 -3.47 -8.43 7.62
N VAL A 152 -3.17 -7.14 7.48
CA VAL A 152 -2.19 -6.43 8.33
C VAL A 152 -2.59 -6.45 9.81
N LEU A 153 -3.88 -6.24 10.10
CA LEU A 153 -4.42 -6.23 11.45
C LEU A 153 -4.82 -7.62 11.97
N GLY A 154 -4.78 -8.65 11.13
CA GLY A 154 -5.22 -10.00 11.50
C GLY A 154 -6.70 -10.04 11.87
N LEU A 155 -7.56 -9.33 11.14
CA LEU A 155 -8.98 -9.25 11.45
C LEU A 155 -9.72 -10.58 11.19
N PRO A 156 -10.78 -10.86 11.93
CA PRO A 156 -11.64 -12.01 11.63
C PRO A 156 -12.32 -11.85 10.26
N TRP A 157 -12.58 -12.97 9.58
CA TRP A 157 -13.04 -13.01 8.19
C TRP A 157 -14.24 -12.10 7.87
N PRO A 158 -15.25 -11.91 8.76
CA PRO A 158 -16.40 -11.05 8.42
C PRO A 158 -16.04 -9.57 8.28
N LEU A 159 -14.92 -9.15 8.88
CA LEU A 159 -14.34 -7.82 8.73
C LEU A 159 -13.26 -7.79 7.65
N ALA A 160 -12.41 -8.81 7.60
CA ALA A 160 -11.29 -8.86 6.67
C ALA A 160 -11.75 -8.88 5.20
N ARG A 161 -12.74 -9.72 4.85
CA ARG A 161 -13.20 -9.87 3.45
C ARG A 161 -13.75 -8.57 2.82
N PRO A 162 -14.71 -7.85 3.45
CA PRO A 162 -15.20 -6.60 2.87
C PRO A 162 -14.13 -5.53 2.78
N LEU A 163 -13.21 -5.43 3.74
CA LEU A 163 -12.10 -4.49 3.68
C LEU A 163 -11.10 -4.84 2.56
N ALA A 164 -10.74 -6.11 2.43
CA ALA A 164 -9.92 -6.60 1.33
C ALA A 164 -10.56 -6.32 -0.04
N ARG A 165 -11.87 -6.49 -0.18
CA ARG A 165 -12.64 -6.20 -1.40
C ARG A 165 -12.54 -4.72 -1.76
N ARG A 166 -12.78 -3.82 -0.79
CA ARG A 166 -12.68 -2.37 -0.97
C ARG A 166 -11.25 -1.92 -1.28
N MET A 167 -10.26 -2.49 -0.59
CA MET A 167 -8.85 -2.18 -0.84
C MET A 167 -8.41 -2.64 -2.23
N ARG A 168 -8.86 -3.81 -2.71
CA ARG A 168 -8.62 -4.25 -4.09
C ARG A 168 -9.21 -3.25 -5.10
N ALA A 169 -10.47 -2.85 -4.92
CA ALA A 169 -11.12 -1.87 -5.79
C ALA A 169 -10.34 -0.54 -5.85
N LEU A 170 -9.86 -0.05 -4.70
CA LEU A 170 -9.01 1.14 -4.62
C LEU A 170 -7.69 0.94 -5.36
N ASN A 171 -6.99 -0.17 -5.10
CA ASN A 171 -5.70 -0.46 -5.72
C ASN A 171 -5.83 -0.62 -7.25
N ASP A 172 -6.88 -1.29 -7.73
CA ASP A 172 -7.16 -1.42 -9.16
C ASP A 172 -7.37 -0.04 -9.82
N ALA A 173 -8.12 0.84 -9.17
CA ALA A 173 -8.29 2.22 -9.63
C ALA A 173 -6.95 2.98 -9.65
N VAL A 174 -6.15 2.89 -8.58
CA VAL A 174 -4.83 3.54 -8.49
C VAL A 174 -3.88 3.03 -9.56
N HIS A 175 -3.88 1.73 -9.88
CA HIS A 175 -3.06 1.17 -10.96
C HIS A 175 -3.41 1.77 -12.33
N VAL A 176 -4.71 1.82 -12.66
CA VAL A 176 -5.16 2.38 -13.95
C VAL A 176 -4.87 3.87 -14.02
N LEU A 177 -5.16 4.62 -12.96
CA LEU A 177 -4.87 6.06 -12.88
C LEU A 177 -3.37 6.36 -12.97
N SER A 178 -2.54 5.55 -12.32
CA SER A 178 -1.08 5.70 -12.39
C SER A 178 -0.56 5.49 -13.80
N ALA A 179 -1.04 4.47 -14.49
CA ALA A 179 -0.70 4.23 -15.88
C ALA A 179 -1.17 5.36 -16.80
N HIS A 180 -2.41 5.85 -16.60
CA HIS A 180 -2.99 6.94 -17.39
C HIS A 180 -2.22 8.25 -17.25
N HIS A 181 -1.90 8.65 -16.02
CA HIS A 181 -1.16 9.89 -15.74
C HIS A 181 0.36 9.76 -15.90
N GLY A 182 0.88 8.58 -16.26
CA GLY A 182 2.32 8.32 -16.32
C GLY A 182 3.01 8.48 -14.96
N ALA A 183 2.31 8.17 -13.88
CA ALA A 183 2.87 8.22 -12.54
C ALA A 183 3.86 7.07 -12.30
N LEU A 184 4.81 7.28 -11.40
CA LEU A 184 5.72 6.27 -10.92
C LEU A 184 5.02 5.48 -9.81
N HIS A 185 4.62 4.25 -10.10
CA HIS A 185 3.82 3.44 -9.20
C HIS A 185 4.64 2.38 -8.49
N LEU A 186 4.57 2.35 -7.15
CA LEU A 186 5.17 1.33 -6.32
C LEU A 186 4.13 0.27 -5.93
N HIS A 187 4.37 -1.00 -6.26
CA HIS A 187 3.54 -2.13 -5.83
C HIS A 187 3.82 -2.48 -4.35
N ALA A 188 3.50 -1.54 -3.44
CA ALA A 188 3.80 -1.68 -2.02
C ALA A 188 2.98 -2.79 -1.34
N ALA A 189 1.75 -3.05 -1.80
CA ALA A 189 0.90 -4.13 -1.29
C ALA A 189 1.51 -5.53 -1.50
N ALA A 190 2.34 -5.71 -2.52
CA ALA A 190 3.03 -6.97 -2.81
C ALA A 190 4.35 -7.14 -2.05
N ARG A 191 4.79 -6.13 -1.29
CA ARG A 191 6.05 -6.18 -0.56
C ARG A 191 5.89 -6.89 0.79
N PRO A 192 6.85 -7.76 1.17
CA PRO A 192 6.75 -8.52 2.42
C PRO A 192 6.90 -7.65 3.68
N TRP A 193 7.36 -6.40 3.55
CA TRP A 193 7.61 -5.54 4.71
C TRP A 193 6.37 -5.31 5.58
N ALA A 194 5.15 -5.28 4.99
CA ALA A 194 3.91 -5.11 5.76
C ALA A 194 3.63 -6.27 6.74
N THR A 195 4.25 -7.43 6.52
CA THR A 195 4.09 -8.63 7.36
C THR A 195 5.39 -9.03 8.08
N THR A 196 6.51 -8.34 7.79
CA THR A 196 7.80 -8.63 8.42
C THR A 196 7.82 -8.10 9.86
N PRO A 197 8.30 -8.89 10.84
CA PRO A 197 8.45 -8.42 12.22
C PRO A 197 9.31 -7.16 12.32
N GLY A 198 8.85 -6.17 13.10
CA GLY A 198 9.57 -4.92 13.36
C GLY A 198 9.36 -3.81 12.34
N THR A 199 8.71 -4.08 11.21
CA THR A 199 8.42 -3.07 10.18
C THR A 199 7.13 -2.28 10.44
N LEU A 200 6.27 -2.79 11.31
CA LEU A 200 5.08 -2.08 11.78
C LEU A 200 5.33 -1.48 13.17
N SER A 201 4.71 -0.35 13.42
CA SER A 201 4.73 0.33 14.70
C SER A 201 3.90 -0.44 15.75
N ALA A 202 3.85 0.08 16.98
CA ALA A 202 3.14 -0.55 18.09
C ALA A 202 1.63 -0.75 17.82
N ASP A 203 1.03 0.09 16.98
CA ASP A 203 -0.39 0.02 16.59
C ASP A 203 -0.68 -1.04 15.51
N ARG A 204 0.34 -1.68 14.95
CA ARG A 204 0.27 -2.71 13.89
C ARG A 204 -0.45 -2.26 12.61
N LEU A 205 -0.66 -0.97 12.45
CA LEU A 205 -1.30 -0.39 11.27
C LEU A 205 -0.32 0.45 10.45
N HIS A 206 0.44 1.29 11.13
CA HIS A 206 1.41 2.18 10.49
C HIS A 206 2.80 1.55 10.45
N PRO A 207 3.64 1.89 9.46
CA PRO A 207 5.02 1.48 9.46
C PRO A 207 5.77 2.01 10.71
N SER A 208 6.69 1.24 11.22
CA SER A 208 7.72 1.72 12.17
C SER A 208 8.75 2.56 11.43
N GLU A 209 9.75 3.10 12.13
CA GLU A 209 10.93 3.71 11.50
C GLU A 209 11.52 2.80 10.42
N THR A 210 11.73 1.51 10.74
CA THR A 210 12.23 0.51 9.77
C THR A 210 11.31 0.38 8.55
N GLY A 211 9.99 0.34 8.76
CA GLY A 211 9.01 0.28 7.68
C GLY A 211 9.04 1.52 6.79
N HIS A 212 9.14 2.72 7.39
CA HIS A 212 9.28 3.97 6.65
C HIS A 212 10.59 4.03 5.85
N ARG A 213 11.71 3.53 6.39
CA ARG A 213 13.00 3.44 5.68
C ARG A 213 12.92 2.50 4.48
N LEU A 214 12.26 1.35 4.62
CA LEU A 214 12.04 0.41 3.53
C LEU A 214 11.20 1.05 2.42
N LEU A 215 10.10 1.72 2.77
CA LEU A 215 9.25 2.42 1.81
C LEU A 215 10.01 3.53 1.08
N ALA A 216 10.79 4.33 1.80
CA ALA A 216 11.64 5.37 1.22
C ALA A 216 12.69 4.77 0.26
N ARG A 217 13.31 3.66 0.63
CA ARG A 217 14.29 2.94 -0.21
C ARG A 217 13.66 2.39 -1.49
N ASP A 218 12.45 1.83 -1.39
CA ASP A 218 11.71 1.31 -2.54
C ASP A 218 11.36 2.44 -3.53
N PHE A 219 10.86 3.58 -3.04
CA PHE A 219 10.62 4.76 -3.88
C PHE A 219 11.90 5.35 -4.47
N HIS A 220 12.99 5.40 -3.68
CA HIS A 220 14.27 5.85 -4.19
C HIS A 220 14.75 4.96 -5.36
N THR A 221 14.65 3.64 -5.22
CA THR A 221 15.00 2.69 -6.28
C THR A 221 14.19 2.95 -7.55
N LEU A 222 12.88 3.22 -7.39
CA LEU A 222 12.00 3.54 -8.51
C LEU A 222 12.40 4.85 -9.20
N LEU A 223 12.69 5.90 -8.41
CA LEU A 223 13.15 7.19 -8.93
C LEU A 223 14.52 7.11 -9.59
N ALA A 224 15.47 6.37 -9.00
CA ALA A 224 16.80 6.18 -9.57
C ALA A 224 16.76 5.44 -10.92
N ALA A 225 15.86 4.45 -11.07
CA ALA A 225 15.66 3.75 -12.34
C ALA A 225 15.16 4.67 -13.47
N GLU A 226 14.48 5.77 -13.12
CA GLU A 226 13.99 6.80 -14.06
C GLU A 226 14.95 8.00 -14.18
N GLY A 227 16.09 7.98 -13.47
CA GLY A 227 17.06 9.07 -13.46
C GLY A 227 16.65 10.30 -12.64
N LEU A 228 15.62 10.18 -11.80
CA LEU A 228 15.08 11.27 -10.98
C LEU A 228 15.68 11.34 -9.57
N ALA A 229 16.36 10.30 -9.10
CA ALA A 229 17.11 10.30 -7.84
C ALA A 229 18.61 10.25 -8.14
N THR A 230 19.34 11.27 -7.68
CA THR A 230 20.79 11.42 -7.88
C THR A 230 21.57 11.37 -6.56
N GLY A 231 20.87 11.48 -5.43
CA GLY A 231 21.44 11.36 -4.10
C GLY A 231 21.59 9.90 -3.65
N PRO A 232 22.25 9.68 -2.50
CA PRO A 232 22.46 8.34 -1.95
C PRO A 232 21.12 7.71 -1.54
N ALA A 233 21.01 6.39 -1.71
CA ALA A 233 19.82 5.68 -1.28
C ALA A 233 19.63 5.79 0.25
N PRO A 234 18.39 6.02 0.76
CA PRO A 234 18.09 6.09 2.17
C PRO A 234 18.66 4.89 2.95
N ARG A 235 19.24 5.12 4.12
CA ARG A 235 19.78 4.05 4.98
C ARG A 235 18.63 3.19 5.51
N LEU A 236 18.88 1.89 5.64
CA LEU A 236 17.89 0.95 6.21
C LEU A 236 18.04 0.80 7.73
N ASP A 237 19.24 1.07 8.25
CA ASP A 237 19.51 0.99 9.68
C ASP A 237 18.72 2.06 10.43
N PRO A 238 17.89 1.69 11.41
CA PRO A 238 17.15 2.65 12.22
C PRO A 238 18.11 3.47 13.09
N ASP A 239 17.72 4.72 13.40
CA ASP A 239 18.54 5.61 14.26
C ASP A 239 18.47 5.20 15.74
N GLY A 240 17.46 4.40 16.11
CA GLY A 240 17.26 3.92 17.47
C GLY A 240 16.89 2.44 17.53
N PRO A 241 17.00 1.82 18.71
CA PRO A 241 16.55 0.45 18.88
C PRO A 241 15.04 0.36 18.66
N PRO A 242 14.54 -0.75 18.07
CA PRO A 242 13.11 -0.95 17.90
C PRO A 242 12.42 -0.89 19.27
N PRO A 243 11.19 -0.35 19.34
CA PRO A 243 10.47 -0.26 20.60
C PRO A 243 10.32 -1.65 21.21
N GLY A 244 10.83 -1.80 22.43
CA GLY A 244 10.75 -3.06 23.17
C GLY A 244 9.29 -3.45 23.40
N ARG A 245 9.02 -4.77 23.60
CA ARG A 245 7.67 -5.29 23.87
C ARG A 245 6.95 -4.56 25.02
N GLY A 246 7.69 -4.19 26.08
CA GLY A 246 7.17 -3.42 27.22
C GLY A 246 6.76 -1.99 26.82
N ALA A 247 7.57 -1.31 26.03
CA ALA A 247 7.26 0.03 25.52
C ALA A 247 6.03 0.01 24.58
N SER A 248 5.93 -0.98 23.72
CA SER A 248 4.78 -1.18 22.84
C SER A 248 3.51 -1.49 23.65
N ALA A 249 3.59 -2.36 24.67
CA ALA A 249 2.47 -2.67 25.55
C ALA A 249 2.03 -1.45 26.37
N TRP A 250 2.97 -0.65 26.88
CA TRP A 250 2.69 0.60 27.60
C TRP A 250 2.04 1.64 26.68
N TRP A 251 2.54 1.81 25.46
CA TRP A 251 1.94 2.70 24.48
C TRP A 251 0.50 2.29 24.15
N MET A 252 0.27 0.99 23.91
CA MET A 252 -1.08 0.44 23.68
C MET A 252 -2.00 0.66 24.90
N ALA A 253 -1.50 0.47 26.12
CA ALA A 253 -2.30 0.62 27.35
C ALA A 253 -2.65 2.08 27.67
N THR A 254 -1.89 3.05 27.17
CA THR A 254 -2.06 4.47 27.51
C THR A 254 -2.58 5.29 26.31
N ARG A 255 -1.73 5.57 25.34
CA ARG A 255 -2.08 6.40 24.17
C ARG A 255 -2.85 5.61 23.12
N GLY A 256 -2.51 4.33 22.95
CA GLY A 256 -3.17 3.46 21.99
C GLY A 256 -4.64 3.19 22.34
N THR A 257 -4.98 3.03 23.62
CA THR A 257 -6.38 2.84 24.04
C THR A 257 -7.26 4.04 23.71
N ARG A 258 -6.76 5.27 23.90
CA ARG A 258 -7.50 6.48 23.54
C ARG A 258 -7.67 6.59 22.02
N TRP A 259 -6.60 6.36 21.27
CA TRP A 259 -6.64 6.34 19.81
C TRP A 259 -7.60 5.27 19.28
N VAL A 260 -7.54 4.04 19.83
CA VAL A 260 -8.46 2.94 19.49
C VAL A 260 -9.89 3.32 19.86
N ALA A 261 -10.12 3.90 21.05
CA ALA A 261 -11.46 4.32 21.48
C ALA A 261 -12.08 5.38 20.57
N ASP A 262 -11.28 6.37 20.15
CA ASP A 262 -11.73 7.40 19.23
C ASP A 262 -12.03 6.81 17.84
N ARG A 263 -11.19 5.89 17.34
CA ARG A 263 -11.44 5.16 16.09
C ARG A 263 -12.60 4.18 16.20
N CYS A 264 -12.78 3.51 17.35
CA CYS A 264 -13.93 2.64 17.56
C CYS A 264 -15.25 3.41 17.54
N ARG A 265 -15.31 4.61 18.12
CA ARG A 265 -16.54 5.43 18.06
C ARG A 265 -16.90 5.82 16.62
N ASP A 266 -15.90 6.14 15.82
CA ASP A 266 -16.07 6.64 14.45
C ASP A 266 -16.31 5.52 13.44
N LEU A 267 -15.59 4.41 13.54
CA LEU A 267 -15.53 3.37 12.51
C LEU A 267 -16.31 2.11 12.88
N LEU A 268 -16.40 1.79 14.17
CA LEU A 268 -16.97 0.51 14.62
C LEU A 268 -18.41 0.28 14.14
N PRO A 269 -19.33 1.25 14.18
CA PRO A 269 -20.69 1.04 13.68
C PRO A 269 -20.73 0.63 12.21
N ASP A 270 -19.90 1.27 11.38
CA ASP A 270 -19.83 0.97 9.94
C ASP A 270 -19.17 -0.38 9.68
N LEU A 271 -18.09 -0.69 10.40
CA LEU A 271 -17.42 -1.99 10.31
C LEU A 271 -18.32 -3.13 10.76
N LEU A 272 -19.12 -2.95 11.81
CA LEU A 272 -20.09 -3.96 12.26
C LEU A 272 -21.21 -4.18 11.23
N ARG A 273 -21.69 -3.12 10.58
CA ARG A 273 -22.66 -3.25 9.47
C ARG A 273 -22.07 -4.03 8.30
N LEU A 274 -20.84 -3.73 7.90
CA LEU A 274 -20.13 -4.47 6.87
C LEU A 274 -19.96 -5.95 7.23
N ALA A 275 -19.55 -6.23 8.48
CA ALA A 275 -19.41 -7.60 8.94
C ALA A 275 -20.75 -8.36 8.96
N ALA A 276 -21.83 -7.70 9.39
CA ALA A 276 -23.17 -8.30 9.41
C ALA A 276 -23.69 -8.55 7.97
N GLU A 277 -23.39 -7.66 7.03
CA GLU A 277 -23.73 -7.84 5.61
C GLU A 277 -22.96 -9.02 5.02
N GLU A 278 -21.63 -9.08 5.23
CA GLU A 278 -20.79 -10.18 4.75
C GLU A 278 -21.26 -11.51 5.31
N TYR A 279 -21.56 -11.57 6.61
CA TYR A 279 -22.09 -12.79 7.26
C TYR A 279 -23.43 -13.24 6.66
N ARG A 280 -24.35 -12.30 6.39
CA ARG A 280 -25.64 -12.60 5.76
C ARG A 280 -25.49 -13.14 4.34
N HIS A 281 -24.56 -12.58 3.56
CA HIS A 281 -24.28 -13.04 2.21
C HIS A 281 -23.59 -14.40 2.21
N GLU A 282 -22.68 -14.65 3.12
CA GLU A 282 -22.05 -15.96 3.29
C GLU A 282 -23.08 -17.03 3.65
N ALA A 283 -23.96 -16.76 4.64
CA ALA A 283 -25.00 -17.68 5.05
C ALA A 283 -26.00 -18.03 3.93
N ARG A 284 -26.14 -17.15 2.92
CA ARG A 284 -26.99 -17.34 1.74
C ARG A 284 -26.24 -17.91 0.52
N GLY A 285 -24.93 -18.12 0.61
CA GLY A 285 -24.10 -18.52 -0.51
C GLY A 285 -23.95 -17.44 -1.61
N THR A 286 -24.24 -16.17 -1.29
CA THR A 286 -24.25 -15.05 -2.23
C THR A 286 -23.04 -14.11 -2.07
N ALA A 287 -22.06 -14.44 -1.22
CA ALA A 287 -20.85 -13.66 -1.02
C ALA A 287 -20.06 -13.37 -2.31
N PRO A 288 -19.97 -14.29 -3.31
CA PRO A 288 -19.32 -14.00 -4.59
C PRO A 288 -19.95 -12.85 -5.38
N LEU A 289 -21.25 -12.59 -5.17
CA LEU A 289 -21.94 -11.47 -5.83
C LEU A 289 -21.43 -10.11 -5.33
N LEU A 290 -20.99 -10.02 -4.07
CA LEU A 290 -20.37 -8.80 -3.53
C LEU A 290 -19.01 -8.53 -4.20
N ASP A 291 -18.24 -9.58 -4.47
CA ASP A 291 -16.96 -9.45 -5.17
C ASP A 291 -17.17 -9.01 -6.63
N LEU A 292 -18.17 -9.56 -7.30
CA LEU A 292 -18.55 -9.17 -8.66
C LEU A 292 -19.02 -7.69 -8.70
N ALA A 293 -19.96 -7.32 -7.82
CA ALA A 293 -20.47 -5.97 -7.74
C ALA A 293 -19.38 -4.91 -7.49
N ALA A 294 -18.41 -5.21 -6.62
CA ALA A 294 -17.29 -4.32 -6.38
C ALA A 294 -16.39 -4.14 -7.62
N ARG A 295 -16.11 -5.23 -8.35
CA ARG A 295 -15.35 -5.16 -9.62
C ARG A 295 -16.09 -4.34 -10.67
N GLU A 296 -17.38 -4.59 -10.85
CA GLU A 296 -18.19 -3.83 -11.79
C GLU A 296 -18.27 -2.34 -11.43
N ALA A 297 -18.39 -2.00 -10.14
CA ALA A 297 -18.36 -0.62 -9.68
C ALA A 297 -17.03 0.06 -10.03
N THR A 298 -15.89 -0.63 -9.84
CA THR A 298 -14.57 -0.11 -10.22
C THR A 298 -14.45 0.10 -11.73
N VAL A 299 -14.93 -0.85 -12.53
CA VAL A 299 -14.95 -0.72 -13.99
C VAL A 299 -15.81 0.46 -14.44
N ARG A 300 -17.01 0.61 -13.85
CA ARG A 300 -17.88 1.76 -14.16
C ARG A 300 -17.22 3.09 -13.77
N ALA A 301 -16.58 3.15 -12.61
CA ALA A 301 -15.85 4.35 -12.15
C ALA A 301 -14.78 4.78 -13.17
N LEU A 302 -13.99 3.83 -13.65
CA LEU A 302 -12.94 4.08 -14.65
C LEU A 302 -13.51 4.46 -16.01
N HIS A 303 -14.56 3.78 -16.48
CA HIS A 303 -15.24 4.09 -17.74
C HIS A 303 -15.88 5.48 -17.72
N ALA A 304 -16.42 5.92 -16.59
CA ALA A 304 -16.99 7.27 -16.44
C ALA A 304 -15.92 8.37 -16.66
N LEU A 305 -14.64 8.05 -16.48
CA LEU A 305 -13.50 8.92 -16.74
C LEU A 305 -12.85 8.70 -18.13
N GLY A 306 -13.47 7.86 -18.96
CA GLY A 306 -12.92 7.49 -20.28
C GLY A 306 -11.71 6.56 -20.21
N LEU A 307 -11.52 5.86 -19.09
CA LEU A 307 -10.40 4.96 -18.88
C LEU A 307 -10.80 3.51 -19.13
N GLY A 308 -9.84 2.69 -19.58
CA GLY A 308 -10.06 1.26 -19.80
C GLY A 308 -10.18 0.47 -18.49
N SER A 309 -10.67 -0.78 -18.60
CA SER A 309 -10.73 -1.70 -17.45
C SER A 309 -9.33 -2.00 -16.91
N PRO A 310 -9.21 -2.31 -15.60
CA PRO A 310 -7.96 -2.79 -15.02
C PRO A 310 -7.50 -4.05 -15.77
N GLN A 311 -6.30 -4.01 -16.32
CA GLN A 311 -5.63 -5.23 -16.76
C GLN A 311 -5.01 -5.83 -15.50
N ASP A 312 -5.35 -7.07 -15.19
CA ASP A 312 -4.78 -7.80 -14.05
C ASP A 312 -3.27 -8.01 -14.29
N PRO A 313 -2.37 -7.24 -13.63
CA PRO A 313 -0.93 -7.35 -13.87
C PRO A 313 -0.33 -8.65 -13.30
N GLU A 314 -1.11 -9.39 -12.51
CA GLU A 314 -0.68 -10.63 -11.85
C GLU A 314 -1.28 -11.90 -12.45
N ARG A 315 -2.04 -11.81 -13.52
CA ARG A 315 -2.41 -13.03 -14.23
C ARG A 315 -1.19 -13.50 -15.03
N PRO A 316 -0.46 -14.54 -14.59
CA PRO A 316 0.53 -15.15 -15.45
C PRO A 316 -0.22 -15.55 -16.71
N THR A 317 0.22 -15.05 -17.86
CA THR A 317 -0.22 -15.55 -19.15
C THR A 317 0.23 -17.00 -19.23
N VAL A 318 -0.59 -17.89 -18.67
CA VAL A 318 -0.49 -19.32 -19.01
C VAL A 318 -0.86 -19.38 -20.47
N ARG A 319 0.15 -19.33 -21.34
CA ARG A 319 0.01 -19.80 -22.71
C ARG A 319 -0.62 -21.20 -22.56
N PRO A 320 -1.71 -21.51 -23.27
CA PRO A 320 -2.14 -22.87 -23.39
C PRO A 320 -0.94 -23.66 -23.95
N THR A 321 -0.28 -24.42 -23.10
CA THR A 321 0.65 -25.42 -23.53
C THR A 321 -0.17 -26.33 -24.42
N ALA A 322 0.24 -26.42 -25.67
CA ALA A 322 -0.31 -27.39 -26.63
C ALA A 322 -0.45 -28.71 -25.89
N THR A 323 -1.65 -29.28 -25.93
CA THR A 323 -1.96 -30.61 -25.42
C THR A 323 -0.89 -31.55 -25.93
N PRO A 324 -0.11 -32.22 -25.06
CA PRO A 324 0.79 -33.25 -25.56
C PRO A 324 -0.08 -34.36 -26.15
N GLU A 325 0.23 -34.70 -27.39
CA GLU A 325 -0.31 -35.86 -28.08
C GLU A 325 -0.22 -37.07 -27.16
N ARG A 326 -1.35 -37.71 -26.96
CA ARG A 326 -1.49 -38.91 -26.13
C ARG A 326 -0.73 -40.03 -26.82
N THR A 327 0.51 -40.28 -26.44
CA THR A 327 1.21 -41.52 -26.72
C THR A 327 0.71 -42.56 -25.73
N ASP A 328 0.10 -43.61 -26.23
CA ASP A 328 -0.32 -44.79 -25.46
C ASP A 328 0.86 -45.37 -24.68
N PRO A 329 0.69 -45.67 -23.38
CA PRO A 329 1.75 -46.29 -22.60
C PRO A 329 1.93 -47.76 -23.04
N ALA A 330 3.14 -48.10 -23.49
CA ALA A 330 3.56 -49.47 -23.73
C ALA A 330 3.43 -50.30 -22.43
N ALA A 331 2.94 -51.52 -22.56
CA ALA A 331 2.73 -52.45 -21.48
C ALA A 331 4.02 -52.72 -20.67
N PRO A 332 3.95 -52.86 -19.33
CA PRO A 332 5.12 -53.11 -18.49
C PRO A 332 5.59 -54.57 -18.62
N PRO A 333 6.92 -54.80 -18.53
CA PRO A 333 7.48 -56.15 -18.51
C PRO A 333 7.12 -56.87 -17.20
N LYS A 334 6.77 -58.14 -17.33
CA LYS A 334 6.48 -59.02 -16.17
C LYS A 334 7.76 -59.33 -15.41
N GLY A 335 7.72 -59.14 -14.09
CA GLY A 335 8.54 -59.86 -13.13
C GLY A 335 9.67 -59.07 -12.51
N GLU A 336 9.38 -58.53 -11.32
CA GLU A 336 10.30 -58.53 -10.18
C GLU A 336 9.54 -58.08 -8.92
N ARG A 337 9.66 -58.88 -7.86
CA ARG A 337 9.01 -58.67 -6.56
C ARG A 337 9.72 -57.55 -5.81
N PRO A 338 9.02 -56.62 -5.15
CA PRO A 338 9.68 -55.62 -4.30
C PRO A 338 10.16 -56.26 -2.97
N PRO A 339 11.26 -55.75 -2.39
CA PRO A 339 11.76 -56.19 -1.09
C PRO A 339 10.87 -55.75 0.07
N ARG A 340 10.77 -56.60 1.09
CA ARG A 340 10.01 -56.37 2.33
C ARG A 340 10.61 -55.20 3.13
N ALA A 341 9.74 -54.35 3.69
CA ALA A 341 10.07 -53.36 4.66
C ALA A 341 10.48 -53.97 6.00
N PRO A 342 11.42 -53.38 6.78
CA PRO A 342 11.80 -53.86 8.09
C PRO A 342 10.71 -53.54 9.15
N GLU A 343 10.40 -54.51 9.98
CA GLU A 343 9.55 -54.41 11.16
C GLU A 343 10.29 -53.59 12.23
N PHE A 344 9.62 -52.56 12.76
CA PHE A 344 10.06 -51.83 13.96
C PHE A 344 9.37 -52.44 15.15
N THR A 345 10.13 -53.10 16.02
CA THR A 345 9.71 -53.58 17.32
C THR A 345 9.64 -52.43 18.32
N ALA A 346 8.49 -52.28 19.00
CA ALA A 346 8.35 -51.41 20.12
C ALA A 346 9.13 -51.94 21.32
N ALA A 347 9.90 -51.09 21.98
CA ALA A 347 10.48 -51.35 23.29
C ALA A 347 9.94 -50.34 24.29
N ASP A 348 9.32 -50.90 25.35
CA ASP A 348 8.91 -50.22 26.56
C ASP A 348 10.07 -49.53 27.27
N GLY A 349 9.82 -48.35 27.84
CA GLY A 349 10.80 -47.67 28.68
C GLY A 349 10.15 -46.57 29.51
N SER A 350 9.50 -46.97 30.60
CA SER A 350 9.09 -46.11 31.70
C SER A 350 10.30 -45.51 32.41
N GLY A 351 10.36 -44.17 32.50
CA GLY A 351 11.41 -43.44 33.23
C GLY A 351 10.82 -42.17 33.84
N ALA A 352 10.48 -42.29 35.14
CA ALA A 352 10.10 -41.17 36.00
C ALA A 352 11.26 -40.17 36.14
N TYR A 353 11.00 -38.87 36.00
CA TYR A 353 11.93 -37.83 36.39
C TYR A 353 11.33 -36.90 37.43
N SER A 354 11.97 -36.94 38.57
CA SER A 354 11.76 -36.23 39.82
C SER A 354 11.99 -34.73 39.70
N SER A 355 11.09 -33.96 40.28
CA SER A 355 11.21 -32.52 40.52
C SER A 355 12.31 -32.20 41.54
N ARG A 356 13.22 -31.28 41.24
CA ARG A 356 14.02 -30.54 42.19
C ARG A 356 13.87 -29.03 41.97
N SER A 357 13.26 -28.40 42.97
CA SER A 357 13.25 -26.96 43.19
C SER A 357 14.60 -26.48 43.64
N GLY A 358 15.17 -25.51 42.91
CA GLY A 358 16.33 -24.74 43.33
C GLY A 358 16.01 -23.26 43.39
N ARG A 359 15.78 -22.69 44.56
CA ARG A 359 15.77 -21.26 44.83
C ARG A 359 17.19 -20.74 44.78
N THR A 360 17.44 -19.74 43.91
CA THR A 360 18.58 -18.84 44.09
C THR A 360 18.11 -17.39 44.09
N SER A 361 18.27 -16.78 45.24
CA SER A 361 18.15 -15.35 45.52
C SER A 361 19.28 -14.58 44.86
N THR A 362 18.99 -13.51 44.06
CA THR A 362 19.99 -12.53 43.73
C THR A 362 19.43 -11.12 43.92
N LYS A 363 20.25 -10.32 44.54
CA LYS A 363 20.11 -8.97 45.09
C LYS A 363 19.62 -7.95 44.01
N ARG A 364 18.71 -7.09 44.45
CA ARG A 364 18.38 -5.79 43.86
C ARG A 364 19.62 -4.87 43.91
N THR A 365 19.99 -4.33 42.76
CA THR A 365 20.73 -3.07 42.68
C THR A 365 19.85 -2.08 41.89
N GLY A 366 19.56 -0.94 42.53
CA GLY A 366 18.71 0.11 41.97
C GLY A 366 19.44 0.92 40.89
N VAL A 367 18.70 1.36 39.92
CA VAL A 367 19.10 2.39 38.93
C VAL A 367 18.04 3.50 38.97
N PRO A 368 18.47 4.79 39.00
CA PRO A 368 17.56 5.92 39.29
C PRO A 368 16.63 6.23 38.12
N GLY A 369 15.39 6.57 38.47
CA GLY A 369 14.38 7.03 37.55
C GLY A 369 14.70 8.43 36.99
N GLY A 370 14.76 8.55 35.67
CA GLY A 370 14.78 9.82 34.96
C GLY A 370 13.36 10.29 34.67
N ASP A 371 13.03 11.49 35.15
CA ASP A 371 11.78 12.20 34.97
C ASP A 371 11.47 12.50 33.50
N TRP A 372 10.42 11.87 32.96
CA TRP A 372 9.87 12.15 31.61
C TRP A 372 8.50 12.84 31.65
N ALA A 373 8.18 13.55 32.74
CA ALA A 373 6.85 14.13 32.96
C ALA A 373 6.65 15.59 32.53
N ALA A 374 7.61 16.26 31.87
CA ALA A 374 7.57 17.71 31.70
C ALA A 374 7.60 18.22 30.23
N ALA A 375 6.94 17.56 29.28
CA ALA A 375 6.87 18.09 27.91
C ALA A 375 5.49 17.92 27.24
N ALA A 376 4.41 18.19 27.95
CA ALA A 376 3.07 18.09 27.36
C ALA A 376 2.10 19.21 27.82
N SER A 377 2.61 20.45 27.99
CA SER A 377 1.72 21.60 28.35
C SER A 377 2.17 22.90 27.69
N ALA A 378 2.22 22.95 26.37
CA ALA A 378 2.36 24.20 25.63
C ALA A 378 1.84 24.08 24.19
N ALA A 379 0.54 23.87 24.01
CA ALA A 379 -0.14 24.14 22.73
C ALA A 379 -1.65 24.27 22.93
N SER A 380 -2.08 25.24 23.74
CA SER A 380 -3.45 25.79 23.72
C SER A 380 -3.42 27.26 24.14
N GLY A 381 -2.88 28.08 23.25
CA GLY A 381 -2.96 29.53 23.32
C GLY A 381 -3.97 30.03 22.29
N THR A 382 -5.23 30.09 22.67
CA THR A 382 -6.28 30.83 21.94
C THR A 382 -6.20 32.27 22.39
N THR A 383 -5.76 33.18 21.54
CA THR A 383 -5.86 34.63 21.75
C THR A 383 -7.16 35.13 21.11
N PRO A 384 -8.05 35.84 21.81
CA PRO A 384 -9.20 36.47 21.18
C PRO A 384 -8.76 37.79 20.52
N ILE A 385 -9.17 37.95 19.27
CA ILE A 385 -9.06 39.23 18.54
C ILE A 385 -10.28 40.04 18.91
N THR A 386 -10.07 41.16 19.61
CA THR A 386 -11.00 42.28 19.71
C THR A 386 -10.51 43.39 18.79
N GLY A 387 -11.41 43.94 17.99
CA GLY A 387 -11.23 45.10 17.11
C GLY A 387 -11.89 44.92 15.77
#